data_cae3a75b9065906ac4bb68b2a50e668e
#
_entry.id   cae3a75b9065906ac4bb68b2a50e668e
#
_cell.length_a   1.000
_cell.length_b   1.000
_cell.length_c   1.000
_cell.angle_alpha   90.00
_cell.angle_beta   90.00
_cell.angle_gamma   90.00
#
_symmetry.space_group_name_H-M   'P 1'
#
loop_
_entity.id
_entity.type
_entity.pdbx_description
1 polymer ?
#
loop_
_entity_poly.entity_id
_entity_poly.type
_entity_poly.pdbx_seq_one_letter_code
_entity_poly.pdbx_strand_id
1 'polypeptide(L)'
;MRLIHPLLSLWTVLSVITICGADRSWANEDKKEQEKLNHLGITVHCGLESYREDLVVPLGFHGLGLSLGVDYTRQNEKHSSYARYRFSLGYMQNRYNHEAFTLVQEIRLSRLKKITIPRGYGDLRGGICIPLQMNNLFWGSWDDAHLYWLTAYGIGAAFQWQKEISSDRQALVRMEIPVINWISRPPKYRYIKQEPLNHLTYHFTEPNKSLHFETLDTYQALFIQALLRKEMKRSLLNLGIEFQYVHFSKPEDIWGLNTLLIFSYQWRIGS
;
A
#
# COMPACT_ATOMS: atom_id res chain seq x y z
N MET A 1 -21.64 -22.24 2.01
CA MET A 1 -21.51 -20.87 1.46
C MET A 1 -20.38 -20.06 2.13
N ARG A 2 -19.35 -20.70 2.73
CA ARG A 2 -18.36 -20.07 3.66
C ARG A 2 -16.91 -19.98 3.13
N LEU A 3 -16.66 -20.36 1.88
CA LEU A 3 -15.31 -20.28 1.25
C LEU A 3 -15.17 -19.22 0.16
N ILE A 4 -16.20 -18.38 -0.04
CA ILE A 4 -16.28 -17.46 -1.17
C ILE A 4 -15.45 -16.18 -0.93
N HIS A 5 -15.24 -15.74 0.31
CA HIS A 5 -14.57 -14.48 0.61
C HIS A 5 -13.05 -14.46 0.41
N PRO A 6 -12.25 -15.45 0.79
CA PRO A 6 -10.82 -15.42 0.44
C PRO A 6 -10.58 -15.62 -1.06
N LEU A 7 -11.49 -16.26 -1.77
CA LEU A 7 -11.47 -16.36 -3.22
C LEU A 7 -11.80 -15.01 -3.89
N LEU A 8 -12.67 -14.18 -3.30
CA LEU A 8 -12.95 -12.83 -3.81
C LEU A 8 -11.75 -11.90 -3.71
N SER A 9 -10.94 -11.97 -2.65
CA SER A 9 -9.69 -11.20 -2.55
C SER A 9 -8.66 -11.67 -3.56
N LEU A 10 -8.54 -12.96 -3.80
CA LEU A 10 -7.67 -13.52 -4.83
C LEU A 10 -8.16 -13.17 -6.24
N TRP A 11 -9.49 -13.18 -6.47
CA TRP A 11 -10.11 -12.74 -7.72
C TRP A 11 -9.91 -11.24 -7.97
N THR A 12 -9.95 -10.40 -6.93
CA THR A 12 -9.67 -8.97 -7.07
C THR A 12 -8.21 -8.72 -7.47
N VAL A 13 -7.27 -9.45 -6.87
CA VAL A 13 -5.85 -9.38 -7.25
C VAL A 13 -5.63 -9.87 -8.69
N LEU A 14 -6.23 -10.98 -9.07
CA LEU A 14 -6.17 -11.51 -10.44
C LEU A 14 -6.83 -10.57 -11.46
N SER A 15 -7.98 -9.98 -11.11
CA SER A 15 -8.68 -9.00 -11.96
C SER A 15 -7.85 -7.73 -12.15
N VAL A 16 -7.19 -7.25 -11.10
CA VAL A 16 -6.28 -6.10 -11.16
C VAL A 16 -5.07 -6.39 -12.05
N ILE A 17 -4.47 -7.58 -11.92
CA ILE A 17 -3.38 -8.02 -12.80
C ILE A 17 -3.86 -8.12 -14.26
N THR A 18 -5.09 -8.61 -14.48
CA THR A 18 -5.70 -8.71 -15.82
C THR A 18 -6.02 -7.34 -16.39
N ILE A 19 -6.54 -6.40 -15.61
CA ILE A 19 -6.83 -5.01 -16.04
C ILE A 19 -5.52 -4.27 -16.36
N CYS A 20 -4.48 -4.43 -15.54
CA CYS A 20 -3.16 -3.87 -15.84
C CYS A 20 -2.49 -4.55 -17.06
N GLY A 21 -2.85 -5.80 -17.36
CA GLY A 21 -2.35 -6.58 -18.53
C GLY A 21 -3.14 -6.39 -19.80
N ALA A 22 -4.41 -5.98 -19.72
CA ALA A 22 -5.37 -5.98 -20.86
C ALA A 22 -5.26 -4.77 -21.81
N ASP A 23 -4.23 -3.97 -21.72
CA ASP A 23 -4.01 -2.79 -22.61
C ASP A 23 -3.59 -3.21 -24.04
N ARG A 24 -4.35 -4.15 -24.65
CA ARG A 24 -4.15 -4.53 -26.05
C ARG A 24 -4.82 -3.59 -27.07
N SER A 25 -5.68 -2.67 -26.64
CA SER A 25 -6.52 -1.89 -27.55
C SER A 25 -5.99 -0.51 -27.99
N TRP A 26 -4.85 -0.07 -27.48
CA TRP A 26 -4.25 1.24 -27.85
C TRP A 26 -2.97 1.10 -28.69
N ALA A 27 -2.72 -0.06 -29.30
CA ALA A 27 -1.50 -0.35 -30.05
C ALA A 27 -1.70 -0.18 -31.56
N ASN A 28 -2.05 1.01 -32.03
CA ASN A 28 -1.95 1.36 -33.45
C ASN A 28 -1.19 2.67 -33.68
N GLU A 29 -0.08 2.88 -32.96
CA GLU A 29 0.88 3.91 -33.31
C GLU A 29 2.32 3.40 -33.13
N ASP A 30 3.02 3.39 -34.27
CA ASP A 30 4.46 3.20 -34.45
C ASP A 30 5.11 1.87 -34.02
N LYS A 31 5.30 1.01 -35.02
CA LYS A 31 6.10 -0.21 -35.02
C LYS A 31 7.61 0.07 -34.91
N LYS A 32 8.07 0.52 -33.76
CA LYS A 32 9.34 0.09 -33.18
C LYS A 32 8.95 -0.62 -31.90
N GLU A 33 9.08 -1.95 -31.89
CA GLU A 33 8.89 -2.78 -30.70
C GLU A 33 9.89 -2.34 -29.63
N GLN A 34 9.50 -1.33 -28.85
CA GLN A 34 10.23 -0.94 -27.65
C GLN A 34 10.02 -2.05 -26.63
N GLU A 35 11.11 -2.60 -26.19
CA GLU A 35 11.15 -3.72 -25.24
C GLU A 35 10.31 -3.37 -23.99
N LYS A 36 9.15 -3.98 -23.87
CA LYS A 36 8.28 -3.82 -22.70
C LYS A 36 8.84 -4.67 -21.58
N LEU A 37 9.33 -4.05 -20.53
CA LEU A 37 9.85 -4.74 -19.36
C LEU A 37 8.71 -4.97 -18.37
N ASN A 38 8.30 -6.22 -18.22
CA ASN A 38 7.32 -6.63 -17.23
C ASN A 38 8.02 -7.45 -16.14
N HIS A 39 7.78 -7.10 -14.88
CA HIS A 39 8.34 -7.80 -13.73
C HIS A 39 7.23 -8.12 -12.74
N LEU A 40 7.25 -9.35 -12.22
CA LEU A 40 6.42 -9.81 -11.11
C LEU A 40 7.35 -10.28 -10.01
N GLY A 41 7.05 -9.96 -8.77
CA GLY A 41 7.93 -10.34 -7.68
C GLY A 41 7.27 -10.43 -6.32
N ILE A 42 8.05 -10.91 -5.38
CA ILE A 42 7.70 -11.01 -3.97
C ILE A 42 8.49 -9.95 -3.20
N THR A 43 7.83 -9.31 -2.26
CA THR A 43 8.41 -8.26 -1.42
C THR A 43 8.17 -8.58 0.04
N VAL A 44 9.22 -8.43 0.84
CA VAL A 44 9.16 -8.52 2.30
C VAL A 44 9.45 -7.13 2.86
N HIS A 45 8.67 -6.71 3.86
CA HIS A 45 8.94 -5.50 4.62
C HIS A 45 9.03 -5.85 6.10
N CYS A 46 9.92 -5.19 6.80
CA CYS A 46 9.98 -5.23 8.25
C CYS A 46 10.39 -3.85 8.78
N GLY A 47 9.84 -3.44 9.92
CA GLY A 47 10.21 -2.13 10.46
C GLY A 47 9.36 -1.66 11.61
N LEU A 48 9.46 -0.37 11.87
CA LEU A 48 8.80 0.29 12.97
C LEU A 48 7.42 0.78 12.55
N GLU A 49 6.43 0.51 13.39
CA GLU A 49 5.08 1.03 13.28
C GLU A 49 4.77 1.89 14.51
N SER A 50 4.14 3.02 14.28
CA SER A 50 3.65 3.91 15.32
C SER A 50 2.22 4.30 15.00
N TYR A 51 1.34 4.20 15.98
CA TYR A 51 -0.06 4.48 15.81
C TYR A 51 -0.66 5.17 17.04
N ARG A 52 -1.53 6.13 16.81
CA ARG A 52 -2.32 6.80 17.85
C ARG A 52 -3.74 6.98 17.35
N GLU A 53 -4.69 6.63 18.19
CA GLU A 53 -6.11 6.74 17.95
C GLU A 53 -6.79 7.41 19.16
N ASP A 54 -7.20 8.65 19.01
CA ASP A 54 -7.72 9.44 20.12
C ASP A 54 -9.17 9.11 20.49
N LEU A 55 -9.92 8.44 19.58
CA LEU A 55 -11.31 8.04 19.82
C LEU A 55 -11.43 6.92 20.87
N VAL A 56 -10.51 5.96 20.84
CA VAL A 56 -10.57 4.77 21.71
C VAL A 56 -9.62 4.95 22.89
N VAL A 57 -8.36 5.22 22.60
CA VAL A 57 -7.31 5.38 23.61
C VAL A 57 -6.34 6.46 23.16
N PRO A 58 -6.31 7.63 23.79
CA PRO A 58 -5.42 8.73 23.39
C PRO A 58 -3.96 8.45 23.79
N LEU A 59 -3.49 7.26 23.48
CA LEU A 59 -2.14 6.78 23.75
C LEU A 59 -1.45 6.37 22.44
N GLY A 60 -0.18 6.73 22.33
CA GLY A 60 0.67 6.25 21.26
C GLY A 60 1.10 4.81 21.48
N PHE A 61 0.94 3.98 20.47
CA PHE A 61 1.45 2.61 20.39
C PHE A 61 2.63 2.59 19.43
N HIS A 62 3.68 1.86 19.78
CA HIS A 62 4.88 1.71 18.98
C HIS A 62 5.30 0.24 18.96
N GLY A 63 5.80 -0.22 17.84
CA GLY A 63 6.19 -1.62 17.73
C GLY A 63 6.81 -1.98 16.40
N LEU A 64 6.75 -3.27 16.10
CA LEU A 64 7.34 -3.87 14.92
C LEU A 64 6.25 -4.44 14.00
N GLY A 65 6.42 -4.21 12.70
CA GLY A 65 5.59 -4.79 11.66
C GLY A 65 6.40 -5.67 10.71
N LEU A 66 5.75 -6.74 10.24
CA LEU A 66 6.24 -7.62 9.19
C LEU A 66 5.19 -7.70 8.09
N SER A 67 5.61 -7.58 6.84
CA SER A 67 4.69 -7.68 5.71
C SER A 67 5.25 -8.55 4.59
N LEU A 68 4.31 -9.19 3.89
CA LEU A 68 4.55 -9.90 2.65
C LEU A 68 3.72 -9.24 1.54
N GLY A 69 4.30 -9.12 0.36
CA GLY A 69 3.63 -8.52 -0.77
C GLY A 69 3.99 -9.16 -2.10
N VAL A 70 3.15 -8.87 -3.08
CA VAL A 70 3.39 -9.19 -4.49
C VAL A 70 3.39 -7.88 -5.26
N ASP A 71 4.45 -7.65 -6.01
CA ASP A 71 4.65 -6.45 -6.82
C ASP A 71 4.61 -6.82 -8.31
N TYR A 72 3.88 -6.03 -9.07
CA TYR A 72 3.93 -6.06 -10.54
C TYR A 72 4.39 -4.70 -11.05
N THR A 73 5.38 -4.69 -11.93
CA THR A 73 5.86 -3.49 -12.59
C THR A 73 5.89 -3.70 -14.09
N ARG A 74 5.29 -2.80 -14.83
CA ARG A 74 5.39 -2.72 -16.29
C ARG A 74 5.97 -1.36 -16.66
N GLN A 75 7.05 -1.37 -17.40
CA GLN A 75 7.72 -0.14 -17.81
C GLN A 75 8.05 -0.17 -19.29
N ASN A 76 7.82 0.94 -19.95
CA ASN A 76 8.33 1.25 -21.27
C ASN A 76 8.95 2.66 -21.27
N GLU A 77 9.41 3.14 -22.42
CA GLU A 77 10.05 4.44 -22.53
C GLU A 77 9.16 5.61 -22.08
N LYS A 78 7.86 5.56 -22.41
CA LYS A 78 6.89 6.66 -22.17
C LYS A 78 6.09 6.47 -20.87
N HIS A 79 5.80 5.23 -20.46
CA HIS A 79 4.88 4.94 -19.36
C HIS A 79 5.47 3.93 -18.37
N SER A 80 5.02 4.02 -17.13
CA SER A 80 5.24 3.01 -16.10
C SER A 80 3.92 2.72 -15.40
N SER A 81 3.64 1.45 -15.15
CA SER A 81 2.52 1.00 -14.33
C SER A 81 3.06 0.16 -13.20
N TYR A 82 2.50 0.34 -12.02
CA TYR A 82 2.87 -0.39 -10.83
C TYR A 82 1.61 -0.88 -10.13
N ALA A 83 1.63 -2.13 -9.70
CA ALA A 83 0.60 -2.71 -8.85
C ALA A 83 1.28 -3.47 -7.71
N ARG A 84 0.78 -3.30 -6.49
CA ARG A 84 1.23 -4.02 -5.29
C ARG A 84 0.01 -4.51 -4.52
N TYR A 85 0.09 -5.73 -4.03
CA TYR A 85 -0.70 -6.21 -2.90
C TYR A 85 0.23 -6.47 -1.73
N ARG A 86 -0.14 -6.03 -0.54
CA ARG A 86 0.62 -6.25 0.69
C ARG A 86 -0.31 -6.67 1.82
N PHE A 87 0.13 -7.65 2.59
CA PHE A 87 -0.46 -8.07 3.85
C PHE A 87 0.58 -7.87 4.95
N SER A 88 0.20 -7.19 6.01
CA SER A 88 1.08 -6.87 7.14
C SER A 88 0.47 -7.29 8.45
N LEU A 89 1.33 -7.76 9.34
CA LEU A 89 1.03 -7.99 10.75
C LEU A 89 2.00 -7.15 11.59
N GLY A 90 1.48 -6.48 12.61
CA GLY A 90 2.27 -5.71 13.54
C GLY A 90 1.90 -6.04 14.98
N TYR A 91 2.90 -5.90 15.85
CA TYR A 91 2.74 -5.96 17.29
C TYR A 91 3.29 -4.67 17.90
N MET A 92 2.48 -4.00 18.70
CA MET A 92 2.80 -2.72 19.29
C MET A 92 2.46 -2.70 20.79
N GLN A 93 3.17 -1.85 21.53
CA GLN A 93 2.90 -1.58 22.92
C GLN A 93 2.88 -0.07 23.17
N ASN A 94 2.16 0.36 24.19
CA ASN A 94 2.24 1.72 24.71
C ASN A 94 3.11 1.79 25.96
N ARG A 95 3.32 3.00 26.48
CA ARG A 95 4.12 3.24 27.70
C ARG A 95 3.60 2.55 28.98
N TYR A 96 2.37 2.05 28.98
CA TYR A 96 1.76 1.34 30.10
C TYR A 96 1.72 -0.18 29.88
N ASN A 97 2.44 -0.69 28.89
CA ASN A 97 2.49 -2.08 28.48
C ASN A 97 1.14 -2.67 27.99
N HIS A 98 0.20 -1.80 27.55
CA HIS A 98 -0.95 -2.29 26.83
C HIS A 98 -0.54 -2.70 25.41
N GLU A 99 -1.02 -3.85 24.99
CA GLU A 99 -0.68 -4.47 23.71
C GLU A 99 -1.72 -4.14 22.64
N ALA A 100 -1.24 -3.97 21.41
CA ALA A 100 -2.06 -3.85 20.23
C ALA A 100 -1.47 -4.66 19.07
N PHE A 101 -2.35 -5.28 18.29
CA PHE A 101 -1.99 -6.00 17.08
C PHE A 101 -2.57 -5.26 15.87
N THR A 102 -1.77 -5.11 14.84
CA THR A 102 -2.23 -4.55 13.55
C THR A 102 -2.32 -5.65 12.51
N LEU A 103 -3.37 -5.57 11.69
CA LEU A 103 -3.52 -6.33 10.46
C LEU A 103 -3.84 -5.34 9.36
N VAL A 104 -2.92 -5.22 8.42
CA VAL A 104 -3.05 -4.27 7.29
C VAL A 104 -3.12 -5.04 5.98
N GLN A 105 -4.13 -4.71 5.18
CA GLN A 105 -4.20 -5.12 3.78
C GLN A 105 -4.14 -3.88 2.90
N GLU A 106 -3.30 -3.91 1.90
CA GLU A 106 -3.05 -2.78 1.03
C GLU A 106 -2.97 -3.21 -0.43
N ILE A 107 -3.65 -2.48 -1.29
CA ILE A 107 -3.46 -2.53 -2.74
C ILE A 107 -3.05 -1.13 -3.19
N ARG A 108 -1.98 -1.02 -3.95
CA ARG A 108 -1.56 0.22 -4.60
C ARG A 108 -1.45 0.01 -6.09
N LEU A 109 -2.09 0.89 -6.82
CA LEU A 109 -2.03 0.92 -8.27
C LEU A 109 -1.54 2.30 -8.68
N SER A 110 -0.60 2.38 -9.61
CA SER A 110 -0.21 3.65 -10.19
C SER A 110 0.08 3.54 -11.68
N ARG A 111 -0.25 4.60 -12.42
CA ARG A 111 0.08 4.76 -13.82
C ARG A 111 0.72 6.11 -14.04
N LEU A 112 1.94 6.09 -14.55
CA LEU A 112 2.80 7.23 -14.66
C LEU A 112 3.23 7.43 -16.12
N LYS A 113 3.37 8.69 -16.51
CA LYS A 113 3.90 9.13 -17.80
C LYS A 113 5.22 9.85 -17.58
N LYS A 114 6.15 9.66 -18.48
CA LYS A 114 7.44 10.34 -18.46
C LYS A 114 7.25 11.85 -18.60
N ILE A 115 7.95 12.60 -17.74
CA ILE A 115 8.04 14.05 -17.75
C ILE A 115 9.41 14.42 -18.31
N THR A 116 9.44 15.29 -19.30
CA THR A 116 10.69 15.75 -19.87
C THR A 116 11.41 16.67 -18.90
N ILE A 117 12.59 16.25 -18.45
CA ILE A 117 13.49 17.03 -17.59
C ILE A 117 14.86 17.14 -18.27
N PRO A 118 15.71 18.12 -17.90
CA PRO A 118 17.05 18.25 -18.45
C PRO A 118 17.88 16.98 -18.30
N ARG A 119 18.76 16.72 -19.27
CA ARG A 119 19.67 15.57 -19.24
C ARG A 119 20.57 15.60 -18.00
N GLY A 120 20.80 14.43 -17.39
CA GLY A 120 21.64 14.28 -16.20
C GLY A 120 20.89 14.22 -14.87
N TYR A 121 19.63 14.66 -14.80
CA TYR A 121 18.80 14.61 -13.59
C TYR A 121 18.07 13.28 -13.36
N GLY A 122 18.20 12.33 -14.29
CA GLY A 122 17.51 11.04 -14.25
C GLY A 122 16.21 11.06 -15.05
N ASP A 123 15.32 10.11 -14.79
CA ASP A 123 14.03 9.93 -15.44
C ASP A 123 12.91 10.23 -14.43
N LEU A 124 12.13 11.27 -14.67
CA LEU A 124 11.02 11.68 -13.84
C LEU A 124 9.70 11.27 -14.51
N ARG A 125 8.80 10.69 -13.75
CA ARG A 125 7.46 10.28 -14.18
C ARG A 125 6.42 10.79 -13.19
N GLY A 126 5.28 11.23 -13.71
CA GLY A 126 4.14 11.68 -12.90
C GLY A 126 2.85 11.12 -13.43
N GLY A 127 1.86 10.97 -12.57
CA GLY A 127 0.57 10.44 -12.95
C GLY A 127 -0.37 10.24 -11.77
N ILE A 128 -1.19 9.21 -11.84
CA ILE A 128 -2.23 8.92 -10.87
C ILE A 128 -1.89 7.68 -10.05
N CYS A 129 -2.37 7.65 -8.80
CA CYS A 129 -2.39 6.47 -7.95
C CYS A 129 -3.80 6.19 -7.41
N ILE A 130 -4.02 4.91 -7.08
CA ILE A 130 -5.22 4.40 -6.44
C ILE A 130 -4.76 3.52 -5.27
N PRO A 131 -4.51 4.10 -4.09
CA PRO A 131 -4.26 3.33 -2.89
C PRO A 131 -5.58 2.86 -2.29
N LEU A 132 -5.64 1.58 -1.94
CA LEU A 132 -6.72 0.95 -1.20
C LEU A 132 -6.09 0.33 0.03
N GLN A 133 -6.47 0.78 1.22
CA GLN A 133 -5.88 0.34 2.47
C GLN A 133 -6.96 0.01 3.49
N MET A 134 -6.81 -1.13 4.17
CA MET A 134 -7.63 -1.52 5.30
C MET A 134 -6.71 -1.86 6.47
N ASN A 135 -6.76 -1.04 7.50
CA ASN A 135 -6.03 -1.20 8.74
C ASN A 135 -7.00 -1.68 9.82
N ASN A 136 -6.69 -2.79 10.46
CA ASN A 136 -7.40 -3.27 11.62
C ASN A 136 -6.46 -3.25 12.83
N LEU A 137 -6.92 -2.70 13.94
CA LEU A 137 -6.25 -2.70 15.22
C LEU A 137 -7.02 -3.53 16.23
N PHE A 138 -6.31 -4.37 16.96
CA PHE A 138 -6.83 -5.19 18.03
C PHE A 138 -6.10 -4.88 19.33
N TRP A 139 -6.82 -4.51 20.36
CA TRP A 139 -6.28 -4.35 21.72
C TRP A 139 -6.60 -5.57 22.55
N GLY A 140 -5.55 -6.31 22.95
CA GLY A 140 -5.67 -7.57 23.68
C GLY A 140 -5.62 -7.44 25.21
N SER A 141 -5.18 -6.28 25.73
CA SER A 141 -4.90 -6.09 27.17
C SER A 141 -6.12 -5.72 28.00
N TRP A 142 -7.31 -5.65 27.42
CA TRP A 142 -8.52 -5.27 28.10
C TRP A 142 -9.46 -6.45 28.21
N ASP A 143 -10.31 -6.48 29.24
CA ASP A 143 -11.24 -7.57 29.53
C ASP A 143 -12.17 -7.92 28.35
N ASP A 144 -12.29 -6.98 27.40
CA ASP A 144 -13.02 -7.15 26.15
C ASP A 144 -12.09 -6.83 24.96
N ALA A 145 -11.98 -7.74 24.02
CA ALA A 145 -11.21 -7.51 22.80
C ALA A 145 -11.83 -6.39 21.96
N HIS A 146 -11.08 -5.31 21.77
CA HIS A 146 -11.52 -4.17 21.01
C HIS A 146 -10.95 -4.23 19.59
N LEU A 147 -11.83 -4.09 18.61
CA LEU A 147 -11.47 -3.93 17.22
C LEU A 147 -11.74 -2.50 16.77
N TYR A 148 -10.75 -1.90 16.19
CA TYR A 148 -10.84 -0.66 15.47
C TYR A 148 -10.40 -0.86 14.03
N TRP A 149 -10.97 -0.12 13.09
CA TRP A 149 -10.54 -0.16 11.70
C TRP A 149 -10.46 1.24 11.11
N LEU A 150 -9.54 1.40 10.17
CA LEU A 150 -9.47 2.52 9.25
C LEU A 150 -9.34 1.96 7.82
N THR A 151 -10.42 2.06 7.05
CA THR A 151 -10.43 1.73 5.63
C THR A 151 -10.37 3.03 4.84
N ALA A 152 -9.43 3.12 3.90
CA ALA A 152 -9.26 4.26 3.02
C ALA A 152 -9.11 3.79 1.57
N TYR A 153 -9.98 4.27 0.69
CA TYR A 153 -9.93 4.07 -0.75
C TYR A 153 -9.70 5.42 -1.40
N GLY A 154 -8.54 5.59 -2.02
CA GLY A 154 -8.10 6.89 -2.51
C GLY A 154 -7.85 6.96 -4.00
N ILE A 155 -7.88 8.17 -4.53
CA ILE A 155 -7.36 8.54 -5.84
C ILE A 155 -6.47 9.76 -5.63
N GLY A 156 -5.28 9.76 -6.22
CA GLY A 156 -4.33 10.84 -6.00
C GLY A 156 -3.23 10.95 -7.04
N ALA A 157 -2.23 11.73 -6.70
CA ALA A 157 -1.04 11.94 -7.52
C ALA A 157 0.06 10.94 -7.16
N ALA A 158 0.80 10.51 -8.17
CA ALA A 158 1.98 9.68 -7.99
C ALA A 158 3.14 10.23 -8.80
N PHE A 159 4.33 10.14 -8.23
CA PHE A 159 5.60 10.54 -8.83
C PHE A 159 6.61 9.41 -8.68
N GLN A 160 7.44 9.25 -9.69
CA GLN A 160 8.58 8.34 -9.66
C GLN A 160 9.78 9.02 -10.28
N TRP A 161 10.86 9.04 -9.55
CA TRP A 161 12.17 9.43 -10.06
C TRP A 161 13.09 8.22 -10.06
N GLN A 162 13.86 8.07 -11.13
CA GLN A 162 14.86 7.03 -11.23
C GLN A 162 16.13 7.57 -11.89
N LYS A 163 17.29 7.10 -11.39
CA LYS A 163 18.60 7.48 -11.91
C LYS A 163 19.53 6.29 -11.91
N GLU A 164 20.20 6.07 -13.01
CA GLU A 164 21.28 5.10 -13.12
C GLU A 164 22.50 5.56 -12.28
N ILE A 165 22.99 4.66 -11.43
CA ILE A 165 24.18 4.85 -10.59
C ILE A 165 25.35 4.16 -11.26
N SER A 166 25.12 2.97 -11.81
CA SER A 166 26.09 2.18 -12.58
C SER A 166 25.33 1.38 -13.67
N SER A 167 26.04 0.65 -14.49
CA SER A 167 25.46 -0.16 -15.57
C SER A 167 24.43 -1.19 -15.13
N ASP A 168 24.49 -1.62 -13.85
CA ASP A 168 23.59 -2.63 -13.27
C ASP A 168 22.76 -2.12 -12.08
N ARG A 169 22.93 -0.83 -11.68
CA ARG A 169 22.29 -0.28 -10.48
C ARG A 169 21.57 1.04 -10.76
N GLN A 170 20.38 1.17 -10.19
CA GLN A 170 19.56 2.35 -10.28
C GLN A 170 19.07 2.76 -8.88
N ALA A 171 19.02 4.06 -8.61
CA ALA A 171 18.21 4.61 -7.53
C ALA A 171 16.79 4.87 -8.06
N LEU A 172 15.79 4.52 -7.25
CA LEU A 172 14.39 4.78 -7.54
C LEU A 172 13.73 5.37 -6.30
N VAL A 173 13.04 6.49 -6.48
CA VAL A 173 12.18 7.09 -5.45
C VAL A 173 10.78 7.17 -6.02
N ARG A 174 9.81 6.69 -5.27
CA ARG A 174 8.38 6.79 -5.58
C ARG A 174 7.65 7.50 -4.45
N MET A 175 6.72 8.38 -4.82
CA MET A 175 5.88 9.11 -3.88
C MET A 175 4.43 9.03 -4.34
N GLU A 176 3.51 8.79 -3.42
CA GLU A 176 2.08 8.73 -3.68
C GLU A 176 1.34 9.58 -2.63
N ILE A 177 0.41 10.42 -3.09
CA ILE A 177 -0.39 11.33 -2.28
C ILE A 177 -1.85 11.16 -2.69
N PRO A 178 -2.67 10.43 -1.94
CA PRO A 178 -4.11 10.39 -2.14
C PRO A 178 -4.72 11.78 -1.91
N VAL A 179 -5.57 12.23 -2.80
CA VAL A 179 -6.20 13.58 -2.75
C VAL A 179 -7.69 13.48 -2.44
N ILE A 180 -8.34 12.51 -3.07
CA ILE A 180 -9.76 12.22 -2.89
C ILE A 180 -9.86 10.84 -2.25
N ASN A 181 -10.63 10.71 -1.17
CA ASN A 181 -10.68 9.49 -0.40
C ASN A 181 -12.12 9.15 0.02
N TRP A 182 -12.40 7.86 0.08
CA TRP A 182 -13.58 7.29 0.73
C TRP A 182 -13.10 6.53 1.96
N ILE A 183 -13.52 6.99 3.13
CA ILE A 183 -13.00 6.53 4.43
C ILE A 183 -14.12 5.92 5.24
N SER A 184 -13.82 4.77 5.84
CA SER A 184 -14.66 4.14 6.84
C SER A 184 -13.86 3.92 8.12
N ARG A 185 -14.45 4.30 9.24
CA ARG A 185 -13.98 4.01 10.60
C ARG A 185 -15.18 3.85 11.53
N PRO A 186 -15.03 3.19 12.69
CA PRO A 186 -16.10 3.13 13.68
C PRO A 186 -16.48 4.54 14.15
N PRO A 187 -17.77 4.89 14.20
CA PRO A 187 -18.21 6.21 14.67
C PRO A 187 -18.07 6.38 16.19
N LYS A 188 -17.93 5.28 16.91
CA LYS A 188 -17.76 5.19 18.37
C LYS A 188 -17.00 3.93 18.70
N TYR A 189 -16.45 3.91 19.92
CA TYR A 189 -15.95 2.73 20.57
C TYR A 189 -16.96 1.57 20.43
N ARG A 190 -16.57 0.46 19.80
CA ARG A 190 -17.41 -0.72 19.66
C ARG A 190 -16.85 -1.89 20.42
N TYR A 191 -17.64 -2.35 21.36
CA TYR A 191 -17.51 -3.66 21.98
C TYR A 191 -17.80 -4.75 20.95
N ILE A 192 -16.88 -5.66 20.77
CA ILE A 192 -17.16 -6.91 20.06
C ILE A 192 -17.34 -7.99 21.11
N LYS A 193 -18.61 -8.26 21.43
CA LYS A 193 -18.94 -9.44 22.23
C LYS A 193 -18.56 -10.71 21.49
N GLN A 194 -17.84 -11.57 22.17
CA GLN A 194 -17.17 -12.77 21.70
C GLN A 194 -18.07 -13.77 20.98
N GLU A 195 -17.90 -13.93 19.70
CA GLU A 195 -17.99 -15.21 19.01
C GLU A 195 -16.89 -15.26 17.92
N PRO A 196 -15.90 -16.16 18.00
CA PRO A 196 -14.70 -16.13 17.14
C PRO A 196 -14.97 -16.21 15.63
N LEU A 197 -16.08 -16.82 15.24
CA LEU A 197 -16.47 -16.97 13.84
C LEU A 197 -17.17 -15.74 13.25
N ASN A 198 -17.82 -14.94 14.07
CA ASN A 198 -18.42 -13.67 13.65
C ASN A 198 -17.37 -12.57 13.47
N HIS A 199 -16.24 -12.67 14.14
CA HIS A 199 -15.12 -11.73 14.00
C HIS A 199 -14.59 -11.65 12.57
N LEU A 200 -14.31 -12.78 11.91
CA LEU A 200 -13.73 -12.77 10.56
C LEU A 200 -14.63 -12.14 9.50
N THR A 201 -15.94 -12.43 9.55
CA THR A 201 -16.89 -11.79 8.62
C THR A 201 -17.11 -10.31 8.93
N TYR A 202 -17.11 -9.94 10.21
CA TYR A 202 -17.23 -8.57 10.65
C TYR A 202 -16.07 -7.70 10.16
N HIS A 203 -14.82 -8.21 10.19
CA HIS A 203 -13.62 -7.52 9.72
C HIS A 203 -13.66 -7.15 8.24
N PHE A 204 -14.39 -7.90 7.43
CA PHE A 204 -14.49 -7.64 6.00
C PHE A 204 -15.75 -6.89 5.59
N THR A 205 -16.81 -6.94 6.40
CA THR A 205 -18.10 -6.35 6.04
C THR A 205 -18.33 -4.97 6.66
N GLU A 206 -18.03 -4.80 7.94
CA GLU A 206 -18.27 -3.54 8.64
C GLU A 206 -17.40 -2.38 8.13
N PRO A 207 -16.09 -2.60 7.83
CA PRO A 207 -15.25 -1.54 7.29
C PRO A 207 -15.73 -0.93 5.97
N ASN A 208 -16.66 -1.58 5.28
CA ASN A 208 -17.16 -1.11 3.99
C ASN A 208 -18.59 -0.56 4.04
N LYS A 209 -19.27 -0.60 5.19
CA LYS A 209 -20.68 -0.19 5.27
C LYS A 209 -20.92 1.32 5.37
N SER A 210 -19.93 2.09 5.81
CA SER A 210 -20.08 3.53 6.07
C SER A 210 -18.89 4.32 5.52
N LEU A 211 -18.73 4.30 4.21
CA LEU A 211 -17.73 5.08 3.52
C LEU A 211 -18.17 6.54 3.41
N HIS A 212 -17.34 7.47 3.88
CA HIS A 212 -17.52 8.90 3.77
C HIS A 212 -16.51 9.48 2.81
N PHE A 213 -16.95 10.46 2.02
CA PHE A 213 -16.07 11.19 1.12
C PHE A 213 -15.25 12.21 1.90
N GLU A 214 -13.92 12.19 1.74
CA GLU A 214 -12.98 13.06 2.42
C GLU A 214 -11.90 13.56 1.46
N THR A 215 -11.33 14.71 1.76
CA THR A 215 -10.27 15.35 0.99
C THR A 215 -9.05 15.63 1.87
N LEU A 216 -8.01 16.29 1.36
CA LEU A 216 -6.74 16.53 2.07
C LEU A 216 -6.86 17.37 3.35
N ASP A 217 -7.94 18.11 3.53
CA ASP A 217 -8.22 18.88 4.75
C ASP A 217 -8.58 18.00 5.94
N THR A 218 -9.09 16.80 5.70
CA THR A 218 -9.50 15.85 6.74
C THR A 218 -8.71 14.56 6.76
N TYR A 219 -8.28 14.08 5.58
CA TYR A 219 -7.47 12.89 5.43
C TYR A 219 -6.19 13.20 4.67
N GLN A 220 -5.07 13.02 5.32
CA GLN A 220 -3.74 13.22 4.75
C GLN A 220 -2.99 11.89 4.77
N ALA A 221 -2.52 11.46 3.63
CA ALA A 221 -1.64 10.31 3.54
C ALA A 221 -0.49 10.59 2.59
N LEU A 222 0.69 10.09 2.95
CA LEU A 222 1.91 10.21 2.17
C LEU A 222 2.65 8.88 2.22
N PHE A 223 2.94 8.34 1.05
CA PHE A 223 3.72 7.12 0.89
C PHE A 223 4.97 7.44 0.09
N ILE A 224 6.13 7.21 0.68
CA ILE A 224 7.43 7.41 0.03
C ILE A 224 8.18 6.08 0.06
N GLN A 225 8.73 5.69 -1.07
CA GLN A 225 9.56 4.51 -1.21
C GLN A 225 10.87 4.89 -1.88
N ALA A 226 11.99 4.60 -1.24
CA ALA A 226 13.33 4.80 -1.81
C ALA A 226 14.03 3.44 -1.94
N LEU A 227 14.40 3.07 -3.16
CA LEU A 227 14.97 1.76 -3.49
C LEU A 227 16.30 1.91 -4.21
N LEU A 228 17.24 1.07 -3.84
CA LEU A 228 18.38 0.70 -4.66
C LEU A 228 17.99 -0.56 -5.43
N ARG A 229 17.93 -0.46 -6.74
CA ARG A 229 17.59 -1.53 -7.68
C ARG A 229 18.85 -2.06 -8.33
N LYS A 230 19.04 -3.37 -8.31
CA LYS A 230 20.07 -4.05 -9.07
C LYS A 230 19.44 -4.89 -10.17
N GLU A 231 19.85 -4.62 -11.41
CA GLU A 231 19.43 -5.41 -12.56
C GLU A 231 20.29 -6.68 -12.69
N MET A 232 19.64 -7.80 -12.94
CA MET A 232 20.23 -9.09 -13.27
C MET A 232 19.64 -9.56 -14.59
N LYS A 233 20.26 -10.55 -15.25
CA LYS A 233 19.86 -11.00 -16.59
C LYS A 233 18.34 -11.19 -16.80
N ARG A 234 17.61 -11.71 -15.80
CA ARG A 234 16.17 -12.01 -15.87
C ARG A 234 15.40 -11.56 -14.63
N SER A 235 16.00 -10.78 -13.75
CA SER A 235 15.38 -10.39 -12.50
C SER A 235 15.89 -9.04 -12.02
N LEU A 236 15.14 -8.46 -11.08
CA LEU A 236 15.50 -7.25 -10.35
C LEU A 236 15.55 -7.58 -8.86
N LEU A 237 16.59 -7.11 -8.21
CA LEU A 237 16.69 -7.10 -6.76
C LEU A 237 16.51 -5.66 -6.28
N ASN A 238 15.57 -5.42 -5.40
CA ASN A 238 15.36 -4.10 -4.80
C ASN A 238 15.62 -4.19 -3.28
N LEU A 239 16.37 -3.23 -2.77
CA LEU A 239 16.60 -3.02 -1.36
C LEU A 239 16.31 -1.55 -1.05
N GLY A 240 15.63 -1.27 0.05
CA GLY A 240 15.33 0.12 0.38
C GLY A 240 14.50 0.32 1.61
N ILE A 241 13.88 1.49 1.68
CA ILE A 241 13.02 1.92 2.78
C ILE A 241 11.69 2.43 2.23
N GLU A 242 10.65 2.23 3.01
CA GLU A 242 9.33 2.81 2.79
C GLU A 242 8.90 3.60 4.03
N PHE A 243 8.43 4.79 3.80
CA PHE A 243 7.85 5.67 4.79
C PHE A 243 6.37 5.83 4.47
N GLN A 244 5.52 5.66 5.48
CA GLN A 244 4.08 5.84 5.38
C GLN A 244 3.62 6.75 6.49
N TYR A 245 2.90 7.79 6.13
CA TYR A 245 2.23 8.71 7.03
C TYR A 245 0.75 8.70 6.72
N VAL A 246 -0.08 8.65 7.75
CA VAL A 246 -1.52 8.78 7.67
C VAL A 246 -2.00 9.65 8.82
N HIS A 247 -2.83 10.63 8.53
CA HIS A 247 -3.55 11.43 9.51
C HIS A 247 -5.00 11.59 9.07
N PHE A 248 -5.92 11.38 9.99
CA PHE A 248 -7.34 11.60 9.77
C PHE A 248 -7.95 12.29 10.99
N SER A 249 -8.57 13.46 10.80
CA SER A 249 -8.97 14.36 11.86
C SER A 249 -10.42 14.21 12.34
N LYS A 250 -11.20 13.27 11.78
CA LYS A 250 -12.63 13.13 12.14
C LYS A 250 -12.98 11.72 12.60
N PRO A 251 -13.89 11.57 13.61
CA PRO A 251 -14.38 12.57 14.55
C PRO A 251 -13.30 12.98 15.58
N GLU A 252 -12.26 12.20 15.77
CA GLU A 252 -11.07 12.41 16.60
C GLU A 252 -9.82 12.06 15.80
N ASP A 253 -8.68 12.58 16.21
CA ASP A 253 -7.43 12.39 15.47
C ASP A 253 -6.93 10.94 15.47
N ILE A 254 -6.51 10.51 14.29
CA ILE A 254 -5.74 9.29 14.06
C ILE A 254 -4.40 9.66 13.45
N TRP A 255 -3.34 9.09 13.98
CA TRP A 255 -1.99 9.20 13.46
C TRP A 255 -1.40 7.83 13.21
N GLY A 256 -0.85 7.64 12.04
CA GLY A 256 -0.08 6.45 11.70
C GLY A 256 1.24 6.85 11.05
N LEU A 257 2.33 6.26 11.53
CA LEU A 257 3.67 6.47 11.00
C LEU A 257 4.40 5.13 10.93
N ASN A 258 4.77 4.71 9.72
CA ASN A 258 5.50 3.47 9.52
C ASN A 258 6.79 3.73 8.77
N THR A 259 7.87 3.12 9.22
CA THR A 259 9.16 3.11 8.53
C THR A 259 9.61 1.67 8.37
N LEU A 260 9.63 1.21 7.13
CA LEU A 260 9.83 -0.20 6.80
C LEU A 260 11.06 -0.37 5.92
N LEU A 261 11.90 -1.34 6.23
CA LEU A 261 12.91 -1.86 5.33
C LEU A 261 12.25 -2.74 4.29
N ILE A 262 12.69 -2.65 3.05
CA ILE A 262 12.13 -3.38 1.92
C ILE A 262 13.20 -4.28 1.34
N PHE A 263 12.84 -5.52 1.12
CA PHE A 263 13.55 -6.46 0.28
C PHE A 263 12.59 -7.02 -0.76
N SER A 264 12.88 -6.87 -2.06
CA SER A 264 12.03 -7.36 -3.15
C SER A 264 12.85 -8.06 -4.21
N TYR A 265 12.37 -9.22 -4.63
CA TYR A 265 12.92 -9.96 -5.75
C TYR A 265 11.84 -10.10 -6.82
N GLN A 266 12.12 -9.63 -8.03
CA GLN A 266 11.17 -9.60 -9.14
C GLN A 266 11.75 -10.34 -10.34
N TRP A 267 10.93 -11.17 -10.97
CA TRP A 267 11.26 -11.89 -12.21
C TRP A 267 10.71 -11.15 -13.42
N ARG A 268 11.47 -11.17 -14.50
CA ARG A 268 10.99 -10.71 -15.81
C ARG A 268 9.99 -11.72 -16.35
N ILE A 269 8.78 -11.24 -16.69
CA ILE A 269 7.71 -12.06 -17.25
C ILE A 269 7.34 -11.55 -18.65
N GLY A 270 7.28 -12.45 -19.62
CA GLY A 270 7.01 -12.12 -21.03
C GLY A 270 8.23 -11.49 -21.71
N SER A 271 8.62 -12.04 -22.81
CA SER A 271 9.53 -11.49 -23.83
C SER A 271 8.72 -10.87 -24.95
#